data_96edfab13c6a983609b837c902baab72
#
_entry.id   96edfab13c6a983609b837c902baab72
#
_cell.length_a   1.000
_cell.length_b   1.000
_cell.length_c   1.000
_cell.angle_alpha   90.00
_cell.angle_beta   90.00
_cell.angle_gamma   90.00
#
_symmetry.space_group_name_H-M   'P 1'
#
loop_
_entity.id
_entity.type
_entity.pdbx_description
1 polymer ?
#
loop_
_entity_poly.entity_id
_entity_poly.type
_entity_poly.pdbx_seq_one_letter_code
_entity_poly.pdbx_strand_id
1 'polypeptide(L)'
;ANKIYDFCAAIVDATADLVSSFKPQIAYFAAHRAEGQLERLMEHMRRVAPNVPIILDAKRGDIGSTAEQYAIEAFERYGADAVTLSPFMGWDSVAPYLKYHGKGAFLLCRTSNPGGDDLQNQRLASVDGQPLLYEHVARLAQGPWNLNGQLGLVVGATYPKEIERVRELAPTVPLLIP
;
A
#
# COMPACT_ATOMS: atom_id res chain seq x y z
N ALA A 1 -9.94 8.33 -26.13
CA ALA A 1 -8.54 8.02 -26.43
C ALA A 1 -7.95 7.22 -25.27
N ASN A 2 -7.42 6.01 -25.51
CA ASN A 2 -6.94 5.06 -24.49
C ASN A 2 -5.44 5.25 -24.15
N LYS A 3 -4.91 6.47 -24.30
CA LYS A 3 -3.46 6.73 -24.23
C LYS A 3 -2.79 6.26 -22.92
N ILE A 4 -3.47 6.38 -21.77
CA ILE A 4 -2.91 5.95 -20.48
C ILE A 4 -2.84 4.43 -20.46
N TYR A 5 -3.93 3.77 -20.86
CA TYR A 5 -3.95 2.30 -20.94
C TYR A 5 -2.90 1.77 -21.90
N ASP A 6 -2.83 2.30 -23.13
CA ASP A 6 -1.92 1.80 -24.17
C ASP A 6 -0.45 1.91 -23.71
N PHE A 7 -0.09 3.03 -23.07
CA PHE A 7 1.24 3.23 -22.50
C PHE A 7 1.54 2.25 -21.37
N CYS A 8 0.64 2.14 -20.39
CA CYS A 8 0.85 1.25 -19.25
C CYS A 8 0.86 -0.23 -19.66
N ALA A 9 -0.02 -0.64 -20.59
CA ALA A 9 -0.07 -2.00 -21.08
C ALA A 9 1.24 -2.40 -21.80
N ALA A 10 1.82 -1.51 -22.59
CA ALA A 10 3.11 -1.75 -23.22
C ALA A 10 4.25 -1.97 -22.20
N ILE A 11 4.23 -1.24 -21.07
CA ILE A 11 5.19 -1.46 -19.97
C ILE A 11 4.94 -2.81 -19.31
N VAL A 12 3.68 -3.14 -19.02
CA VAL A 12 3.31 -4.45 -18.45
C VAL A 12 3.82 -5.59 -19.34
N ASP A 13 3.54 -5.53 -20.65
CA ASP A 13 3.97 -6.56 -21.60
C ASP A 13 5.50 -6.71 -21.66
N ALA A 14 6.23 -5.60 -21.55
CA ALA A 14 7.69 -5.60 -21.58
C ALA A 14 8.35 -6.07 -20.26
N THR A 15 7.62 -6.14 -19.18
CA THR A 15 8.18 -6.39 -17.83
C THR A 15 7.52 -7.56 -17.08
N ALA A 16 6.51 -8.20 -17.65
CA ALA A 16 5.70 -9.22 -16.99
C ALA A 16 6.50 -10.42 -16.47
N ASP A 17 7.60 -10.77 -17.14
CA ASP A 17 8.52 -11.86 -16.78
C ASP A 17 9.68 -11.43 -15.85
N LEU A 18 9.78 -10.12 -15.55
CA LEU A 18 10.90 -9.54 -14.81
C LEU A 18 10.52 -9.03 -13.41
N VAL A 19 9.23 -8.73 -13.19
CA VAL A 19 8.78 -8.05 -11.97
C VAL A 19 8.23 -8.99 -10.92
N SER A 20 8.41 -8.63 -9.65
CA SER A 20 7.80 -9.33 -8.51
C SER A 20 6.38 -8.86 -8.20
N SER A 21 6.01 -7.66 -8.64
CA SER A 21 4.65 -7.11 -8.51
C SER A 21 4.44 -5.94 -9.47
N PHE A 22 3.16 -5.66 -9.80
CA PHE A 22 2.76 -4.42 -10.44
C PHE A 22 2.15 -3.47 -9.41
N LYS A 23 2.39 -2.17 -9.57
CA LYS A 23 1.85 -1.15 -8.66
C LYS A 23 1.28 0.06 -9.43
N PRO A 24 0.09 -0.06 -10.03
CA PRO A 24 -0.59 1.09 -10.63
C PRO A 24 -1.05 2.08 -9.55
N GLN A 25 -0.97 3.39 -9.87
CA GLN A 25 -1.37 4.44 -8.95
C GLN A 25 -2.68 5.08 -9.43
N ILE A 26 -3.74 4.96 -8.63
CA ILE A 26 -5.10 5.40 -8.97
C ILE A 26 -5.18 6.91 -9.28
N ALA A 27 -4.36 7.74 -8.60
CA ALA A 27 -4.40 9.19 -8.73
C ALA A 27 -4.21 9.67 -10.18
N TYR A 28 -3.34 9.03 -10.95
CA TYR A 28 -3.10 9.40 -12.35
C TYR A 28 -4.27 9.06 -13.27
N PHE A 29 -5.01 8.01 -12.96
CA PHE A 29 -6.22 7.64 -13.72
C PHE A 29 -7.39 8.53 -13.33
N ALA A 30 -7.65 8.72 -12.05
CA ALA A 30 -8.75 9.54 -11.54
C ALA A 30 -8.65 11.00 -11.99
N ALA A 31 -7.45 11.59 -11.96
CA ALA A 31 -7.21 12.97 -12.43
C ALA A 31 -7.60 13.18 -13.90
N HIS A 32 -7.60 12.13 -14.71
CA HIS A 32 -7.93 12.17 -16.14
C HIS A 32 -9.26 11.50 -16.48
N ARG A 33 -10.10 11.19 -15.48
CA ARG A 33 -11.38 10.46 -15.67
C ARG A 33 -11.18 9.17 -16.44
N ALA A 34 -10.13 8.45 -16.09
CA ALA A 34 -9.65 7.26 -16.82
C ALA A 34 -9.76 5.97 -15.97
N GLU A 35 -10.69 5.91 -15.02
CA GLU A 35 -10.90 4.77 -14.14
C GLU A 35 -11.21 3.49 -14.93
N GLY A 36 -11.98 3.58 -16.00
CA GLY A 36 -12.22 2.46 -16.90
C GLY A 36 -10.96 1.98 -17.65
N GLN A 37 -9.96 2.85 -17.84
CA GLN A 37 -8.66 2.42 -18.36
C GLN A 37 -7.83 1.69 -17.30
N LEU A 38 -7.96 2.09 -16.02
CA LEU A 38 -7.35 1.37 -14.91
C LEU A 38 -7.96 -0.04 -14.77
N GLU A 39 -9.29 -0.17 -14.79
CA GLU A 39 -9.97 -1.48 -14.76
C GLU A 39 -9.43 -2.42 -15.85
N ARG A 40 -9.40 -1.94 -17.09
CA ARG A 40 -8.84 -2.70 -18.22
C ARG A 40 -7.36 -3.05 -18.05
N LEU A 41 -6.57 -2.16 -17.43
CA LEU A 41 -5.16 -2.42 -17.14
C LEU A 41 -5.00 -3.51 -16.09
N MET A 42 -5.83 -3.51 -15.04
CA MET A 42 -5.84 -4.57 -14.03
C MET A 42 -6.17 -5.94 -14.65
N GLU A 43 -7.17 -5.99 -15.53
CA GLU A 43 -7.52 -7.20 -16.29
C GLU A 43 -6.37 -7.65 -17.21
N HIS A 44 -5.70 -6.69 -17.86
CA HIS A 44 -4.55 -6.98 -18.73
C HIS A 44 -3.39 -7.59 -17.94
N MET A 45 -2.99 -6.98 -16.80
CA MET A 45 -1.95 -7.53 -15.91
C MET A 45 -2.30 -8.96 -15.46
N ARG A 46 -3.55 -9.19 -15.05
CA ARG A 46 -4.01 -10.50 -14.59
C ARG A 46 -3.96 -11.56 -15.70
N ARG A 47 -4.21 -11.16 -16.95
CA ARG A 47 -4.16 -12.07 -18.10
C ARG A 47 -2.74 -12.42 -18.51
N VAL A 48 -1.82 -11.44 -18.56
CA VAL A 48 -0.45 -11.65 -19.07
C VAL A 48 0.50 -12.18 -18.00
N ALA A 49 0.23 -11.88 -16.72
CA ALA A 49 1.05 -12.28 -15.59
C ALA A 49 0.18 -12.73 -14.40
N PRO A 50 -0.54 -13.86 -14.52
CA PRO A 50 -1.56 -14.29 -13.54
C PRO A 50 -1.01 -14.54 -12.13
N ASN A 51 0.28 -14.84 -12.01
CA ASN A 51 0.96 -15.14 -10.75
C ASN A 51 1.70 -13.91 -10.15
N VAL A 52 1.68 -12.76 -10.83
CA VAL A 52 2.32 -11.53 -10.35
C VAL A 52 1.30 -10.72 -9.56
N PRO A 53 1.53 -10.44 -8.26
CA PRO A 53 0.63 -9.65 -7.44
C PRO A 53 0.45 -8.22 -7.97
N ILE A 54 -0.76 -7.70 -7.86
CA ILE A 54 -1.08 -6.32 -8.22
C ILE A 54 -1.39 -5.53 -6.96
N ILE A 55 -0.61 -4.48 -6.69
CA ILE A 55 -0.78 -3.58 -5.56
C ILE A 55 -1.43 -2.29 -6.07
N LEU A 56 -2.63 -1.98 -5.63
CA LEU A 56 -3.27 -0.70 -5.96
C LEU A 56 -2.69 0.40 -5.05
N ASP A 57 -1.95 1.32 -5.64
CA ASP A 57 -1.42 2.48 -4.90
C ASP A 57 -2.50 3.56 -4.79
N ALA A 58 -3.27 3.53 -3.71
CA ALA A 58 -4.42 4.39 -3.48
C ALA A 58 -4.28 5.27 -2.22
N LYS A 59 -3.45 4.86 -1.26
CA LYS A 59 -3.20 5.54 0.01
C LYS A 59 -4.50 5.96 0.71
N ARG A 60 -5.49 5.03 0.73
CA ARG A 60 -6.79 5.27 1.38
C ARG A 60 -6.62 5.41 2.90
N GLY A 61 -7.52 6.17 3.52
CA GLY A 61 -7.49 6.40 4.94
C GLY A 61 -8.78 7.05 5.37
N ASP A 62 -9.78 6.22 5.70
CA ASP A 62 -11.09 6.64 6.17
C ASP A 62 -11.63 5.59 7.15
N ILE A 63 -12.75 5.85 7.80
CA ILE A 63 -13.34 5.00 8.83
C ILE A 63 -14.75 4.53 8.45
N GLY A 64 -15.25 3.53 9.21
CA GLY A 64 -16.62 3.06 9.12
C GLY A 64 -17.02 2.59 7.71
N SER A 65 -18.22 2.92 7.29
CA SER A 65 -18.74 2.53 5.98
C SER A 65 -17.93 3.09 4.80
N THR A 66 -17.27 4.24 4.94
CA THR A 66 -16.43 4.80 3.90
C THR A 66 -15.18 3.94 3.68
N ALA A 67 -14.53 3.48 4.76
CA ALA A 67 -13.40 2.55 4.65
C ALA A 67 -13.81 1.22 4.02
N GLU A 68 -15.02 0.71 4.32
CA GLU A 68 -15.59 -0.48 3.66
C GLU A 68 -15.79 -0.25 2.16
N GLN A 69 -16.29 0.91 1.73
CA GLN A 69 -16.45 1.24 0.30
C GLN A 69 -15.09 1.30 -0.42
N TYR A 70 -14.04 1.82 0.22
CA TYR A 70 -12.70 1.81 -0.35
C TYR A 70 -12.08 0.40 -0.40
N ALA A 71 -12.41 -0.48 0.53
CA ALA A 71 -12.00 -1.88 0.46
C ALA A 71 -12.67 -2.61 -0.72
N ILE A 72 -13.99 -2.40 -0.92
CA ILE A 72 -14.74 -2.87 -2.10
C ILE A 72 -14.12 -2.32 -3.39
N GLU A 73 -13.81 -1.02 -3.44
CA GLU A 73 -13.14 -0.41 -4.59
C GLU A 73 -11.85 -1.15 -4.94
N ALA A 74 -10.96 -1.36 -3.96
CA ALA A 74 -9.66 -1.98 -4.20
C ALA A 74 -9.77 -3.46 -4.60
N PHE A 75 -10.55 -4.24 -3.87
CA PHE A 75 -10.52 -5.69 -3.97
C PHE A 75 -11.59 -6.29 -4.88
N GLU A 76 -12.76 -5.66 -4.98
CA GLU A 76 -13.85 -6.15 -5.83
C GLU A 76 -13.86 -5.44 -7.17
N ARG A 77 -13.86 -4.10 -7.19
CA ARG A 77 -13.90 -3.34 -8.45
C ARG A 77 -12.62 -3.48 -9.25
N TYR A 78 -11.47 -3.21 -8.63
CA TYR A 78 -10.17 -3.28 -9.30
C TYR A 78 -9.51 -4.67 -9.24
N GLY A 79 -9.97 -5.57 -8.41
CA GLY A 79 -9.43 -6.91 -8.28
C GLY A 79 -7.97 -6.95 -7.80
N ALA A 80 -7.51 -5.93 -7.05
CA ALA A 80 -6.15 -5.87 -6.55
C ALA A 80 -5.86 -7.00 -5.55
N ASP A 81 -4.60 -7.40 -5.42
CA ASP A 81 -4.14 -8.35 -4.40
C ASP A 81 -3.73 -7.64 -3.11
N ALA A 82 -3.31 -6.38 -3.24
CA ALA A 82 -3.01 -5.52 -2.10
C ALA A 82 -3.32 -4.06 -2.40
N VAL A 83 -3.42 -3.24 -1.35
CA VAL A 83 -3.68 -1.80 -1.45
C VAL A 83 -2.79 -1.04 -0.47
N THR A 84 -2.39 0.19 -0.80
CA THR A 84 -1.69 1.08 0.13
C THR A 84 -2.68 1.90 0.96
N LEU A 85 -2.41 2.01 2.27
CA LEU A 85 -3.26 2.69 3.24
C LEU A 85 -2.48 3.72 4.07
N SER A 86 -3.17 4.79 4.46
CA SER A 86 -2.71 5.69 5.52
C SER A 86 -3.17 5.17 6.88
N PRO A 87 -2.28 4.92 7.84
CA PRO A 87 -2.67 4.48 9.18
C PRO A 87 -3.05 5.62 10.12
N PHE A 88 -3.07 6.87 9.63
CA PHE A 88 -3.20 8.06 10.47
C PHE A 88 -4.47 8.08 11.32
N MET A 89 -5.58 7.52 10.81
CA MET A 89 -6.84 7.43 11.56
C MET A 89 -6.93 6.16 12.45
N GLY A 90 -5.85 5.41 12.60
CA GLY A 90 -5.77 4.28 13.51
C GLY A 90 -6.36 2.98 12.96
N TRP A 91 -6.65 2.04 13.88
CA TRP A 91 -7.13 0.70 13.55
C TRP A 91 -8.39 0.69 12.68
N ASP A 92 -9.31 1.61 12.92
CA ASP A 92 -10.57 1.70 12.19
C ASP A 92 -10.38 1.93 10.69
N SER A 93 -9.25 2.52 10.29
CA SER A 93 -8.90 2.74 8.89
C SER A 93 -8.21 1.55 8.23
N VAL A 94 -7.86 0.53 8.99
CA VAL A 94 -7.12 -0.66 8.51
C VAL A 94 -8.01 -1.91 8.55
N ALA A 95 -8.75 -2.11 9.63
CA ALA A 95 -9.54 -3.32 9.87
C ALA A 95 -10.49 -3.74 8.74
N PRO A 96 -11.18 -2.84 8.02
CA PRO A 96 -12.09 -3.21 6.94
C PRO A 96 -11.41 -3.99 5.82
N TYR A 97 -10.15 -3.67 5.50
CA TYR A 97 -9.38 -4.33 4.45
C TYR A 97 -8.95 -5.74 4.84
N LEU A 98 -8.70 -5.98 6.12
CA LEU A 98 -8.28 -7.28 6.64
C LEU A 98 -9.41 -8.32 6.71
N LYS A 99 -10.66 -7.91 6.46
CA LYS A 99 -11.79 -8.82 6.26
C LYS A 99 -11.69 -9.62 4.95
N TYR A 100 -10.89 -9.15 3.99
CA TYR A 100 -10.70 -9.80 2.69
C TYR A 100 -9.57 -10.84 2.77
N HIS A 101 -9.92 -12.09 2.96
CA HIS A 101 -8.94 -13.19 3.03
C HIS A 101 -8.11 -13.31 1.74
N GLY A 102 -6.80 -13.51 1.88
CA GLY A 102 -5.88 -13.62 0.75
C GLY A 102 -5.53 -12.28 0.09
N LYS A 103 -5.98 -11.15 0.67
CA LYS A 103 -5.60 -9.80 0.23
C LYS A 103 -4.65 -9.15 1.23
N GLY A 104 -3.86 -8.18 0.78
CA GLY A 104 -2.89 -7.47 1.62
C GLY A 104 -3.14 -5.98 1.72
N ALA A 105 -2.60 -5.36 2.77
CA ALA A 105 -2.59 -3.91 2.92
C ALA A 105 -1.21 -3.42 3.34
N PHE A 106 -0.66 -2.44 2.60
CA PHE A 106 0.62 -1.80 2.92
C PHE A 106 0.37 -0.46 3.59
N LEU A 107 0.76 -0.33 4.85
CA LEU A 107 0.60 0.91 5.62
C LEU A 107 1.75 1.87 5.31
N LEU A 108 1.45 3.15 5.07
CA LEU A 108 2.47 4.19 5.03
C LEU A 108 3.19 4.23 6.38
N CYS A 109 4.50 4.01 6.37
CA CYS A 109 5.31 3.95 7.59
C CYS A 109 6.36 5.07 7.57
N ARG A 110 7.34 4.99 6.68
CA ARG A 110 8.35 6.02 6.50
C ARG A 110 8.39 6.40 5.03
N THR A 111 7.88 7.59 4.72
CA THR A 111 7.79 8.06 3.33
C THR A 111 9.01 8.89 2.93
N SER A 112 9.32 8.93 1.62
CA SER A 112 10.57 9.53 1.10
C SER A 112 10.53 11.05 0.92
N ASN A 113 9.34 11.67 1.04
CA ASN A 113 9.17 13.11 0.89
C ASN A 113 9.69 13.89 2.12
N PRO A 114 10.24 15.09 1.96
CA PRO A 114 10.77 15.89 3.08
C PRO A 114 9.75 16.15 4.20
N GLY A 115 8.49 16.42 3.85
CA GLY A 115 7.40 16.62 4.83
C GLY A 115 7.07 15.39 5.69
N GLY A 116 7.63 14.22 5.38
CA GLY A 116 7.53 13.04 6.26
C GLY A 116 8.10 13.30 7.65
N ASP A 117 9.10 14.18 7.77
CA ASP A 117 9.73 14.53 9.05
C ASP A 117 8.82 15.34 9.98
N ASP A 118 7.82 16.04 9.44
CA ASP A 118 6.87 16.83 10.24
C ASP A 118 6.07 15.95 11.20
N LEU A 119 5.81 14.69 10.84
CA LEU A 119 5.04 13.73 11.61
C LEU A 119 5.82 12.46 11.95
N GLN A 120 6.36 11.80 10.94
CA GLN A 120 6.87 10.41 11.06
C GLN A 120 8.09 10.33 11.97
N ASN A 121 8.91 11.38 12.05
CA ASN A 121 10.08 11.50 12.93
C ASN A 121 9.74 12.13 14.29
N GLN A 122 8.47 12.43 14.60
CA GLN A 122 8.10 12.94 15.90
C GLN A 122 8.06 11.82 16.95
N ARG A 123 8.52 12.14 18.15
CA ARG A 123 8.59 11.21 19.27
C ARG A 123 7.25 11.11 20.01
N LEU A 124 6.81 9.91 20.26
CA LEU A 124 5.57 9.64 21.02
C LEU A 124 5.87 9.52 22.51
N ALA A 125 5.79 10.62 23.23
CA ALA A 125 6.15 10.70 24.66
C ALA A 125 5.29 9.83 25.57
N SER A 126 4.03 9.55 25.20
CA SER A 126 3.07 8.76 25.96
C SER A 126 3.12 7.24 25.67
N VAL A 127 4.01 6.81 24.74
CA VAL A 127 4.17 5.40 24.38
C VAL A 127 5.44 4.86 25.02
N ASP A 128 5.39 3.66 25.59
CA ASP A 128 6.53 3.00 26.22
C ASP A 128 7.73 2.92 25.26
N GLY A 129 8.89 3.35 25.77
CA GLY A 129 10.12 3.47 25.00
C GLY A 129 10.17 4.68 24.07
N GLN A 130 9.15 5.54 24.12
CA GLN A 130 9.07 6.80 23.38
C GLN A 130 9.54 6.69 21.91
N PRO A 131 8.97 5.78 21.11
CA PRO A 131 9.38 5.57 19.72
C PRO A 131 9.07 6.82 18.86
N LEU A 132 9.72 6.88 17.71
CA LEU A 132 9.28 7.77 16.63
C LEU A 132 7.95 7.24 16.05
N LEU A 133 7.14 8.11 15.46
CA LEU A 133 5.82 7.70 14.95
C LEU A 133 5.95 6.55 13.94
N TYR A 134 6.90 6.61 13.00
CA TYR A 134 7.10 5.53 12.03
C TYR A 134 7.51 4.19 12.69
N GLU A 135 8.31 4.25 13.77
CA GLU A 135 8.68 3.05 14.53
C GLU A 135 7.47 2.43 15.23
N HIS A 136 6.58 3.29 15.76
CA HIS A 136 5.33 2.83 16.37
C HIS A 136 4.43 2.16 15.35
N VAL A 137 4.26 2.74 14.16
CA VAL A 137 3.50 2.12 13.06
C VAL A 137 4.09 0.76 12.69
N ALA A 138 5.42 0.64 12.62
CA ALA A 138 6.09 -0.64 12.34
C ALA A 138 5.77 -1.71 13.41
N ARG A 139 5.79 -1.33 14.69
CA ARG A 139 5.42 -2.23 15.79
C ARG A 139 3.95 -2.65 15.75
N LEU A 140 3.04 -1.73 15.42
CA LEU A 140 1.62 -2.04 15.27
C LEU A 140 1.39 -3.04 14.12
N ALA A 141 2.04 -2.83 12.99
CA ALA A 141 1.95 -3.70 11.82
C ALA A 141 2.59 -5.08 12.02
N GLN A 142 3.64 -5.18 12.84
CA GLN A 142 4.23 -6.47 13.20
C GLN A 142 3.41 -7.24 14.25
N GLY A 143 2.71 -6.52 15.11
CA GLY A 143 2.05 -7.06 16.31
C GLY A 143 0.52 -6.94 16.26
N PRO A 144 -0.07 -6.03 17.07
CA PRO A 144 -1.50 -6.08 17.38
C PRO A 144 -2.43 -5.83 16.20
N TRP A 145 -1.96 -5.19 15.13
CA TRP A 145 -2.77 -4.95 13.94
C TRP A 145 -2.66 -6.07 12.90
N ASN A 146 -1.66 -6.94 12.99
CA ASN A 146 -1.43 -7.99 12.00
C ASN A 146 -2.06 -9.33 12.41
N LEU A 147 -3.36 -9.33 12.63
CA LEU A 147 -4.09 -10.49 13.16
C LEU A 147 -4.04 -11.74 12.26
N ASN A 148 -3.83 -11.55 10.96
CA ASN A 148 -3.91 -12.62 9.97
C ASN A 148 -2.73 -12.64 8.97
N GLY A 149 -1.66 -11.87 9.24
CA GLY A 149 -0.48 -11.84 8.38
C GLY A 149 -0.65 -11.06 7.06
N GLN A 150 -1.67 -10.22 6.94
CA GLN A 150 -2.00 -9.49 5.71
C GLN A 150 -1.40 -8.07 5.61
N LEU A 151 -0.69 -7.60 6.66
CA LEU A 151 -0.10 -6.27 6.66
C LEU A 151 1.33 -6.27 6.11
N GLY A 152 1.62 -5.22 5.35
CA GLY A 152 2.95 -4.80 4.92
C GLY A 152 3.19 -3.32 5.26
N LEU A 153 4.39 -2.83 5.01
CA LEU A 153 4.80 -1.45 5.28
C LEU A 153 5.40 -0.79 4.05
N VAL A 154 5.06 0.47 3.82
CA VAL A 154 5.72 1.32 2.83
C VAL A 154 6.86 2.08 3.51
N VAL A 155 8.09 1.85 3.03
CA VAL A 155 9.30 2.51 3.55
C VAL A 155 10.12 3.01 2.37
N GLY A 156 10.34 4.33 2.30
CA GLY A 156 11.01 4.96 1.16
C GLY A 156 12.47 4.54 1.00
N ALA A 157 12.89 4.25 -0.24
CA ALA A 157 14.26 3.79 -0.57
C ALA A 157 15.37 4.80 -0.22
N THR A 158 15.03 6.08 -0.10
CA THR A 158 15.98 7.16 0.20
C THR A 158 16.48 7.19 1.65
N TYR A 159 15.92 6.35 2.52
CA TYR A 159 16.24 6.30 3.95
C TYR A 159 16.72 4.91 4.37
N PRO A 160 17.95 4.47 4.01
CA PRO A 160 18.42 3.11 4.27
C PRO A 160 18.49 2.77 5.77
N LYS A 161 18.84 3.73 6.62
CA LYS A 161 18.88 3.51 8.08
C LYS A 161 17.52 3.27 8.68
N GLU A 162 16.51 3.97 8.18
CA GLU A 162 15.12 3.77 8.58
C GLU A 162 14.58 2.44 8.06
N ILE A 163 15.01 1.96 6.88
CA ILE A 163 14.69 0.62 6.39
C ILE A 163 15.25 -0.45 7.33
N GLU A 164 16.53 -0.35 7.72
CA GLU A 164 17.15 -1.24 8.70
C GLU A 164 16.38 -1.22 10.01
N ARG A 165 16.06 -0.02 10.51
CA ARG A 165 15.32 0.15 11.75
C ARG A 165 13.91 -0.45 11.69
N VAL A 166 13.19 -0.24 10.60
CA VAL A 166 11.86 -0.86 10.40
C VAL A 166 11.99 -2.37 10.34
N ARG A 167 13.01 -2.92 9.68
CA ARG A 167 13.23 -4.38 9.63
C ARG A 167 13.54 -4.97 11.00
N GLU A 168 14.28 -4.27 11.87
CA GLU A 168 14.48 -4.69 13.26
C GLU A 168 13.16 -4.77 14.04
N LEU A 169 12.29 -3.77 13.87
CA LEU A 169 11.01 -3.66 14.57
C LEU A 169 9.91 -4.55 13.97
N ALA A 170 10.00 -4.83 12.71
CA ALA A 170 9.04 -5.62 11.94
C ALA A 170 9.77 -6.69 11.10
N PRO A 171 10.32 -7.74 11.74
CA PRO A 171 11.21 -8.70 11.09
C PRO A 171 10.54 -9.54 10.00
N THR A 172 9.23 -9.77 10.07
CA THR A 172 8.50 -10.66 9.14
C THR A 172 7.55 -9.92 8.19
N VAL A 173 7.22 -8.67 8.48
CA VAL A 173 6.28 -7.89 7.66
C VAL A 173 6.88 -7.56 6.29
N PRO A 174 6.16 -7.78 5.17
CA PRO A 174 6.61 -7.36 3.84
C PRO A 174 6.86 -5.86 3.76
N LEU A 175 7.94 -5.46 3.09
CA LEU A 175 8.26 -4.05 2.84
C LEU A 175 8.06 -3.71 1.37
N LEU A 176 7.28 -2.67 1.10
CA LEU A 176 7.17 -2.01 -0.19
C LEU A 176 8.10 -0.79 -0.16
N ILE A 177 9.16 -0.82 -0.97
CA ILE A 177 10.25 0.15 -0.94
C ILE A 177 10.26 0.90 -2.28
N PRO A 178 9.47 2.00 -2.39
CA PRO A 178 9.43 2.81 -3.61
C PRO A 178 10.62 3.76 -3.70
#